data_db6ae86975eb376f4023cd2bb3e14337
#
_entry.id   db6ae86975eb376f4023cd2bb3e14337
#
_cell.length_a   1.000
_cell.length_b   1.000
_cell.length_c   1.000
_cell.angle_alpha   90.00
_cell.angle_beta   90.00
_cell.angle_gamma   90.00
#
_symmetry.space_group_name_H-M   'P 1'
#
loop_
_entity.id
_entity.type
_entity.pdbx_description
1 polymer ?
#
loop_
_entity_poly.entity_id
_entity_poly.type
_entity_poly.pdbx_seq_one_letter_code
_entity_poly.pdbx_strand_id
1 'polypeptide(L)'
;MTQNLRANTKRSEHYGQLQRVIDSVFVDGRKFVRRLDVIVAAESFDLPDDLNEIISLLPPSTYTRQRLCDQLNSAIGGHAWGQVYGTVE
;
A
#
# COMPACT_ATOMS: atom_id res chain seq x y z
N MET A 1 -14.97 -24.88 11.84
CA MET A 1 -14.95 -23.67 12.65
C MET A 1 -13.61 -22.99 12.66
N THR A 2 -12.64 -23.64 13.27
CA THR A 2 -11.32 -23.05 13.42
C THR A 2 -10.64 -22.77 12.10
N GLN A 3 -10.91 -23.56 11.07
CA GLN A 3 -10.30 -23.29 9.76
C GLN A 3 -10.71 -21.94 9.23
N ASN A 4 -11.99 -21.60 9.41
CA ASN A 4 -12.47 -20.32 8.92
C ASN A 4 -11.79 -19.17 9.66
N LEU A 5 -11.58 -19.34 10.93
CA LEU A 5 -10.89 -18.33 11.72
C LEU A 5 -9.47 -18.13 11.24
N ARG A 6 -8.78 -19.26 10.93
CA ARG A 6 -7.42 -19.15 10.43
C ARG A 6 -7.37 -18.44 9.09
N ALA A 7 -8.30 -18.75 8.20
CA ALA A 7 -8.32 -18.09 6.91
C ALA A 7 -8.55 -16.60 7.08
N ASN A 8 -9.40 -16.22 8.03
CA ASN A 8 -9.69 -14.81 8.27
C ASN A 8 -8.53 -14.07 8.93
N THR A 9 -7.75 -14.78 9.77
CA THR A 9 -6.65 -14.11 10.46
C THR A 9 -5.49 -13.77 9.55
N LYS A 10 -5.44 -14.36 8.34
CA LYS A 10 -4.41 -13.98 7.38
C LYS A 10 -4.63 -12.61 6.79
N ARG A 11 -5.88 -12.15 6.81
CA ARG A 11 -6.24 -10.87 6.20
C ARG A 11 -6.52 -9.86 7.30
N SER A 12 -5.76 -8.77 7.28
CA SER A 12 -5.94 -7.70 8.25
C SER A 12 -7.24 -6.94 7.98
N GLU A 13 -7.76 -6.29 9.03
CA GLU A 13 -8.86 -5.33 8.86
C GLU A 13 -8.41 -4.16 7.97
N HIS A 14 -7.10 -3.97 7.79
CA HIS A 14 -6.55 -2.93 6.94
C HIS A 14 -6.30 -3.42 5.51
N TYR A 15 -6.77 -4.63 5.18
CA TYR A 15 -6.63 -5.15 3.84
C TYR A 15 -7.26 -4.21 2.82
N GLY A 16 -6.50 -3.88 1.78
CA GLY A 16 -6.98 -2.98 0.73
C GLY A 16 -6.79 -1.51 1.01
N GLN A 17 -6.32 -1.13 2.20
CA GLN A 17 -6.12 0.29 2.52
C GLN A 17 -5.05 0.94 1.68
N LEU A 18 -3.97 0.21 1.38
CA LEU A 18 -2.90 0.76 0.56
C LEU A 18 -3.39 1.08 -0.85
N GLN A 19 -4.29 0.25 -1.39
CA GLN A 19 -4.91 0.52 -2.68
C GLN A 19 -5.67 1.85 -2.65
N ARG A 20 -6.34 2.15 -1.56
CA ARG A 20 -7.06 3.42 -1.43
C ARG A 20 -6.12 4.61 -1.44
N VAL A 21 -4.94 4.46 -0.81
CA VAL A 21 -3.92 5.51 -0.86
C VAL A 21 -3.49 5.75 -2.30
N ILE A 22 -3.19 4.68 -3.03
CA ILE A 22 -2.79 4.77 -4.44
C ILE A 22 -3.87 5.50 -5.24
N ASP A 23 -5.11 5.07 -5.10
CA ASP A 23 -6.21 5.67 -5.85
C ASP A 23 -6.35 7.16 -5.53
N SER A 24 -6.11 7.54 -4.28
CA SER A 24 -6.26 8.93 -3.87
C SER A 24 -5.19 9.84 -4.43
N VAL A 25 -3.95 9.35 -4.62
CA VAL A 25 -2.89 10.20 -5.15
C VAL A 25 -2.95 10.35 -6.66
N PHE A 26 -3.62 9.45 -7.35
CA PHE A 26 -3.77 9.53 -8.82
C PHE A 26 -5.14 10.02 -9.27
N VAL A 27 -5.87 10.63 -8.35
CA VAL A 27 -7.16 11.20 -8.68
C VAL A 27 -6.97 12.39 -9.66
N ASP A 28 -8.03 12.75 -10.38
CA ASP A 28 -8.05 13.90 -11.29
C ASP A 28 -7.10 13.77 -12.50
N GLY A 29 -6.80 12.53 -12.90
CA GLY A 29 -5.98 12.29 -14.07
C GLY A 29 -4.50 12.59 -13.89
N ARG A 30 -4.06 12.76 -12.66
CA ARG A 30 -2.65 12.99 -12.37
C ARG A 30 -1.83 11.79 -12.85
N LYS A 31 -0.73 12.06 -13.56
CA LYS A 31 0.10 11.01 -14.16
C LYS A 31 1.34 10.69 -13.34
N PHE A 32 1.80 11.62 -12.54
CA PHE A 32 3.02 11.48 -11.76
C PHE A 32 2.80 11.97 -10.35
N VAL A 33 3.40 11.26 -9.38
CA VAL A 33 3.41 11.69 -8.00
C VAL A 33 4.83 11.56 -7.47
N ARG A 34 5.14 12.31 -6.42
CA ARG A 34 6.40 12.18 -5.72
C ARG A 34 6.20 11.37 -4.46
N ARG A 35 7.33 10.88 -3.90
CA ARG A 35 7.30 10.15 -2.64
C ARG A 35 6.52 10.93 -1.56
N LEU A 36 6.77 12.23 -1.45
CA LEU A 36 6.10 13.04 -0.45
C LEU A 36 4.59 13.05 -0.62
N ASP A 37 4.11 13.08 -1.87
CA ASP A 37 2.67 13.06 -2.14
C ASP A 37 2.03 11.80 -1.56
N VAL A 38 2.72 10.67 -1.70
CA VAL A 38 2.23 9.38 -1.19
C VAL A 38 2.22 9.39 0.34
N ILE A 39 3.29 9.91 0.95
CA ILE A 39 3.39 9.98 2.41
C ILE A 39 2.28 10.85 2.99
N VAL A 40 2.05 12.01 2.39
CA VAL A 40 1.02 12.93 2.85
C VAL A 40 -0.38 12.31 2.72
N ALA A 41 -0.63 11.64 1.58
CA ALA A 41 -1.91 10.97 1.39
C ALA A 41 -2.12 9.85 2.42
N ALA A 42 -1.06 9.09 2.67
CA ALA A 42 -1.12 7.97 3.61
C ALA A 42 -1.48 8.43 5.03
N GLU A 43 -1.04 9.62 5.40
CA GLU A 43 -1.32 10.16 6.74
C GLU A 43 -2.82 10.31 7.00
N SER A 44 -3.60 10.57 5.96
CA SER A 44 -5.04 10.75 6.13
C SER A 44 -5.80 9.43 6.24
N PHE A 45 -5.12 8.30 6.01
CA PHE A 45 -5.76 6.97 6.05
C PHE A 45 -5.51 6.23 7.34
N ASP A 46 -4.72 6.79 8.25
CA ASP A 46 -4.45 6.17 9.55
C ASP A 46 -3.99 4.70 9.39
N LEU A 47 -2.97 4.51 8.56
CA LEU A 47 -2.47 3.18 8.25
C LEU A 47 -1.77 2.54 9.46
N PRO A 48 -1.79 1.20 9.55
CA PRO A 48 -0.97 0.51 10.56
C PRO A 48 0.51 0.72 10.28
N ASP A 49 1.33 0.52 11.31
CA ASP A 49 2.77 0.75 11.24
C ASP A 49 3.42 -0.04 10.11
N ASP A 50 2.96 -1.26 9.87
CA ASP A 50 3.51 -2.10 8.82
C ASP A 50 3.38 -1.44 7.44
N LEU A 51 2.21 -0.87 7.15
CA LEU A 51 1.99 -0.21 5.87
C LEU A 51 2.72 1.11 5.78
N ASN A 52 2.84 1.83 6.89
CA ASN A 52 3.65 3.03 6.91
C ASN A 52 5.12 2.72 6.64
N GLU A 53 5.60 1.59 7.13
CA GLU A 53 6.96 1.15 6.85
C GLU A 53 7.14 0.86 5.36
N ILE A 54 6.18 0.18 4.73
CA ILE A 54 6.22 -0.09 3.30
C ILE A 54 6.37 1.21 2.52
N ILE A 55 5.57 2.21 2.86
CA ILE A 55 5.63 3.50 2.18
C ILE A 55 6.97 4.19 2.41
N SER A 56 7.51 4.08 3.62
CA SER A 56 8.79 4.72 3.96
C SER A 56 9.96 4.13 3.17
N LEU A 57 9.80 2.92 2.65
CA LEU A 57 10.84 2.27 1.85
C LEU A 57 10.92 2.81 0.42
N LEU A 58 9.96 3.63 0.00
CA LEU A 58 10.00 4.21 -1.34
C LEU A 58 11.23 5.12 -1.49
N PRO A 59 12.06 4.90 -2.51
CA PRO A 59 13.15 5.84 -2.79
C PRO A 59 12.59 7.21 -3.20
N PRO A 60 13.31 8.30 -2.89
CA PRO A 60 12.91 9.61 -3.39
C PRO A 60 12.93 9.61 -4.92
N SER A 61 11.78 9.86 -5.53
CA SER A 61 11.65 9.83 -6.98
C SER A 61 10.29 10.36 -7.37
N THR A 62 10.08 10.48 -8.67
CA THR A 62 8.79 10.75 -9.28
C THR A 62 8.28 9.43 -9.85
N TYR A 63 7.05 9.10 -9.55
CA TYR A 63 6.47 7.80 -9.89
C TYR A 63 5.25 7.96 -10.77
N THR A 64 5.19 7.15 -11.83
CA THR A 64 3.91 6.84 -12.47
C THR A 64 3.16 5.86 -11.58
N ARG A 65 1.88 5.68 -11.84
CA ARG A 65 1.10 4.68 -11.07
C ARG A 65 1.75 3.30 -11.16
N GLN A 66 2.16 2.91 -12.37
CA GLN A 66 2.78 1.59 -12.57
C GLN A 66 4.05 1.44 -11.74
N ARG A 67 4.93 2.43 -11.78
CA ARG A 67 6.18 2.36 -11.03
C ARG A 67 5.95 2.37 -9.54
N LEU A 68 5.01 3.16 -9.08
CA LEU A 68 4.68 3.21 -7.65
C LEU A 68 4.17 1.85 -7.18
N CYS A 69 3.25 1.26 -7.93
CA CYS A 69 2.71 -0.05 -7.58
C CYS A 69 3.79 -1.12 -7.61
N ASP A 70 4.68 -1.08 -8.60
CA ASP A 70 5.77 -2.05 -8.68
C ASP A 70 6.67 -1.97 -7.45
N GLN A 71 7.01 -0.76 -7.03
CA GLN A 71 7.86 -0.56 -5.85
C GLN A 71 7.16 -1.06 -4.57
N LEU A 72 5.90 -0.70 -4.41
CA LEU A 72 5.15 -1.09 -3.22
C LEU A 72 4.91 -2.59 -3.17
N ASN A 73 4.57 -3.20 -4.31
CA ASN A 73 4.37 -4.65 -4.37
C ASN A 73 5.65 -5.40 -4.09
N SER A 74 6.79 -4.88 -4.54
CA SER A 74 8.08 -5.48 -4.24
C SER A 74 8.34 -5.49 -2.74
N ALA A 75 8.07 -4.38 -2.06
CA ALA A 75 8.24 -4.29 -0.62
C ALA A 75 7.27 -5.20 0.13
N ILE A 76 6.01 -5.22 -0.31
CA ILE A 76 4.99 -6.09 0.27
C ILE A 76 5.41 -7.55 0.14
N GLY A 77 5.89 -7.94 -1.05
CA GLY A 77 6.35 -9.30 -1.29
C GLY A 77 7.57 -9.66 -0.45
N GLY A 78 8.50 -8.70 -0.29
CA GLY A 78 9.68 -8.92 0.53
C GLY A 78 9.36 -9.18 1.99
N HIS A 79 8.24 -8.65 2.48
CA HIS A 79 7.78 -8.88 3.85
C HIS A 79 6.71 -9.98 3.93
N ALA A 80 6.36 -10.60 2.81
CA ALA A 80 5.34 -11.65 2.75
C ALA A 80 3.97 -11.15 3.25
N TRP A 81 3.67 -9.89 2.99
CA TRP A 81 2.43 -9.26 3.48
C TRP A 81 1.31 -9.19 2.45
N GLY A 82 1.49 -9.82 1.27
CA GLY A 82 0.47 -9.76 0.23
C GLY A 82 -0.88 -10.30 0.66
N GLN A 83 -0.88 -11.39 1.44
CA GLN A 83 -2.14 -11.98 1.91
C GLN A 83 -2.72 -11.21 3.10
N VAL A 84 -1.90 -10.48 3.81
CA VAL A 84 -2.33 -9.75 5.00
C VAL A 84 -2.95 -8.40 4.62
N TYR A 85 -2.28 -7.66 3.76
CA TYR A 85 -2.69 -6.29 3.43
C TYR A 85 -3.11 -6.11 1.97
N GLY A 86 -2.81 -7.07 1.11
CA GLY A 86 -3.10 -6.98 -0.32
C GLY A 86 -1.98 -6.32 -1.09
N THR A 87 -1.90 -6.64 -2.37
CA THR A 87 -1.03 -5.94 -3.32
C THR A 87 -1.80 -4.77 -3.93
N VAL A 88 -1.11 -3.95 -4.72
CA VAL A 88 -1.74 -2.75 -5.31
C VAL A 88 -1.61 -2.75 -6.83
N GLU A 89 -2.53 -2.02 -7.47
CA GLU A 89 -2.52 -1.86 -8.92
C GLU A 89 -2.96 -0.48 -9.35
#